data_7164bd0f50e2b3eddb4ecfd374b6c8a3
#
_entry.id   7164bd0f50e2b3eddb4ecfd374b6c8a3
#
_cell.length_a   1.000
_cell.length_b   1.000
_cell.length_c   1.000
_cell.angle_alpha   90.00
_cell.angle_beta   90.00
_cell.angle_gamma   90.00
#
_symmetry.space_group_name_H-M   'P 1'
#
loop_
_entity.id
_entity.type
_entity.pdbx_description
1 polymer ?
#
loop_
_entity_poly.entity_id
_entity_poly.type
_entity_poly.pdbx_seq_one_letter_code
_entity_poly.pdbx_strand_id
1 'polypeptide(L)'
;MHSLINKIQSKIKSNIFLDYDMRKSTWFRAGGNALGYVIVNSISDLKTIISYSDQIKYYIVGVGSNLMVRDGGFEGLIIKLGKNFNKIKINKDTLSVGAGVLDVNLAKFALQNSIKDFEFFSGIPGTIGGAIKMNAGCYGSQTADNLKRILVINKLGKIKYLTKDELELKYRSSNLTDELIVLKADFSCKYSSASEIIEKKNYIKLKRESSQPIKEKTSGSTFKNPPGEYAAALIEKAGCKGMKNGDASVSIIHSNFII
;
A
#
# COMPACT_ATOMS: atom_id res chain seq x y z
N MET A 1 8.83 3.35 27.26
CA MET A 1 8.80 2.95 25.82
C MET A 1 10.14 3.17 25.12
N HIS A 2 10.81 4.32 25.24
CA HIS A 2 12.13 4.57 24.62
C HIS A 2 13.21 3.56 25.03
N SER A 3 13.27 3.15 26.31
CA SER A 3 14.18 2.09 26.79
C SER A 3 13.95 0.75 26.05
N LEU A 4 12.70 0.39 25.78
CA LEU A 4 12.36 -0.82 25.02
C LEU A 4 12.81 -0.70 23.56
N ILE A 5 12.63 0.47 22.94
CA ILE A 5 13.09 0.71 21.57
C ILE A 5 14.61 0.63 21.49
N ASN A 6 15.34 1.19 22.45
CA ASN A 6 16.80 1.08 22.53
C ASN A 6 17.25 -0.40 22.66
N LYS A 7 16.52 -1.20 23.45
CA LYS A 7 16.76 -2.64 23.56
C LYS A 7 16.51 -3.38 22.22
N ILE A 8 15.49 -2.99 21.46
CA ILE A 8 15.25 -3.53 20.10
C ILE A 8 16.38 -3.10 19.17
N GLN A 9 16.73 -1.80 19.18
CA GLN A 9 17.80 -1.24 18.34
C GLN A 9 19.13 -1.97 18.52
N SER A 10 19.50 -2.34 19.74
CA SER A 10 20.77 -3.05 20.00
C SER A 10 20.83 -4.47 19.40
N LYS A 11 19.68 -5.01 18.93
CA LYS A 11 19.56 -6.37 18.39
C LYS A 11 19.33 -6.43 16.88
N ILE A 12 19.18 -5.28 16.22
CA ILE A 12 18.92 -5.18 14.78
C ILE A 12 19.97 -4.30 14.10
N LYS A 13 20.13 -4.50 12.81
CA LYS A 13 21.03 -3.67 11.98
C LYS A 13 20.31 -2.47 11.35
N SER A 14 18.98 -2.53 11.26
CA SER A 14 18.17 -1.42 10.76
C SER A 14 18.05 -0.32 11.81
N ASN A 15 18.15 0.95 11.39
CA ASN A 15 18.06 2.08 12.32
C ASN A 15 16.59 2.40 12.64
N ILE A 16 16.28 2.61 13.92
CA ILE A 16 15.01 3.11 14.41
C ILE A 16 15.14 4.62 14.64
N PHE A 17 14.31 5.39 13.95
CA PHE A 17 14.21 6.85 14.14
C PHE A 17 13.14 7.11 15.21
N LEU A 18 13.53 7.67 16.35
CA LEU A 18 12.61 8.00 17.45
C LEU A 18 11.80 9.26 17.12
N ASP A 19 10.61 9.37 17.70
CA ASP A 19 9.70 10.53 17.61
C ASP A 19 9.51 11.01 16.17
N TYR A 20 9.30 10.05 15.28
CA TYR A 20 9.31 10.28 13.84
C TYR A 20 8.06 10.99 13.35
N ASP A 21 8.25 12.16 12.73
CA ASP A 21 7.19 12.95 12.12
C ASP A 21 6.55 12.21 10.92
N MET A 22 5.33 11.70 11.10
CA MET A 22 4.62 10.93 10.10
C MET A 22 4.19 11.73 8.87
N ARG A 23 4.16 13.06 8.94
CA ARG A 23 3.94 13.94 7.77
C ARG A 23 4.95 13.68 6.66
N LYS A 24 6.17 13.25 7.01
CA LYS A 24 7.24 12.91 6.06
C LYS A 24 6.99 11.59 5.31
N SER A 25 6.12 10.72 5.83
CA SER A 25 5.87 9.37 5.32
C SER A 25 4.42 9.09 4.93
N THR A 26 3.56 10.12 4.89
CA THR A 26 2.20 10.06 4.37
C THR A 26 2.05 10.94 3.14
N TRP A 27 1.22 10.53 2.20
CA TRP A 27 0.89 11.37 1.03
C TRP A 27 0.03 12.56 1.41
N PHE A 28 -0.79 12.40 2.44
CA PHE A 28 -1.63 13.47 2.97
C PHE A 28 -0.81 14.61 3.62
N ARG A 29 0.45 14.31 4.03
CA ARG A 29 1.35 15.27 4.67
C ARG A 29 0.81 15.87 5.98
N ALA A 30 -0.10 15.15 6.65
CA ALA A 30 -0.64 15.51 7.95
C ALA A 30 -0.43 14.36 8.96
N GLY A 31 -0.55 14.67 10.26
CA GLY A 31 -0.50 13.73 11.37
C GLY A 31 0.66 13.95 12.33
N GLY A 32 0.52 13.40 13.53
CA GLY A 32 1.49 13.47 14.60
C GLY A 32 2.66 12.50 14.44
N ASN A 33 3.50 12.40 15.47
CA ASN A 33 4.71 11.58 15.46
C ASN A 33 4.39 10.11 15.78
N ALA A 34 5.17 9.19 15.19
CA ALA A 34 5.26 7.83 15.68
C ALA A 34 6.38 7.72 16.71
N LEU A 35 6.18 6.89 17.75
CA LEU A 35 7.20 6.65 18.77
C LEU A 35 8.52 6.17 18.17
N GLY A 36 8.45 5.38 17.07
CA GLY A 36 9.61 5.02 16.28
C GLY A 36 9.22 4.63 14.84
N TYR A 37 10.17 4.85 13.93
CA TYR A 37 10.04 4.50 12.51
C TYR A 37 11.28 3.72 12.06
N VAL A 38 11.09 2.60 11.39
CA VAL A 38 12.20 1.75 10.95
C VAL A 38 12.01 1.28 9.50
N ILE A 39 13.08 1.36 8.70
CA ILE A 39 13.14 0.76 7.37
C ILE A 39 13.90 -0.56 7.49
N VAL A 40 13.15 -1.67 7.47
CA VAL A 40 13.70 -3.01 7.68
C VAL A 40 14.19 -3.60 6.35
N ASN A 41 15.47 -3.97 6.32
CA ASN A 41 16.09 -4.56 5.14
C ASN A 41 16.33 -6.09 5.23
N SER A 42 16.06 -6.71 6.37
CA SER A 42 16.26 -8.16 6.55
C SER A 42 15.09 -8.83 7.26
N ILE A 43 14.86 -10.10 6.93
CA ILE A 43 13.87 -10.94 7.65
C ILE A 43 14.31 -11.12 9.11
N SER A 44 15.61 -11.16 9.39
CA SER A 44 16.13 -11.25 10.75
C SER A 44 15.72 -10.06 11.60
N ASP A 45 15.95 -8.83 11.12
CA ASP A 45 15.56 -7.61 11.84
C ASP A 45 14.04 -7.57 12.02
N LEU A 46 13.27 -7.92 10.97
CA LEU A 46 11.82 -7.99 11.06
C LEU A 46 11.36 -8.96 12.15
N LYS A 47 11.91 -10.19 12.18
CA LYS A 47 11.62 -11.17 13.23
C LYS A 47 11.93 -10.65 14.61
N THR A 48 13.07 -9.99 14.77
CA THR A 48 13.44 -9.40 16.06
C THR A 48 12.44 -8.34 16.49
N ILE A 49 12.03 -7.42 15.60
CA ILE A 49 11.07 -6.36 15.95
C ILE A 49 9.71 -6.98 16.34
N ILE A 50 9.16 -7.87 15.52
CA ILE A 50 7.84 -8.46 15.76
C ILE A 50 7.81 -9.37 17.00
N SER A 51 8.95 -9.91 17.46
CA SER A 51 9.01 -10.69 18.71
C SER A 51 8.73 -9.84 19.96
N TYR A 52 8.69 -8.53 19.84
CA TYR A 52 8.31 -7.58 20.89
C TYR A 52 6.87 -7.09 20.77
N SER A 53 6.04 -7.71 19.90
CA SER A 53 4.65 -7.28 19.62
C SER A 53 3.74 -7.24 20.84
N ASP A 54 4.00 -8.06 21.86
CA ASP A 54 3.25 -8.05 23.11
C ASP A 54 3.64 -6.87 24.06
N GLN A 55 4.78 -6.20 23.79
CA GLN A 55 5.30 -5.09 24.59
C GLN A 55 5.20 -3.73 23.89
N ILE A 56 5.17 -3.70 22.55
CA ILE A 56 5.05 -2.48 21.76
C ILE A 56 4.21 -2.76 20.49
N LYS A 57 3.24 -1.90 20.25
CA LYS A 57 2.45 -1.94 19.03
C LYS A 57 3.33 -1.67 17.81
N TYR A 58 3.02 -2.30 16.69
CA TYR A 58 3.63 -1.95 15.41
C TYR A 58 2.58 -1.84 14.30
N TYR A 59 2.92 -1.10 13.27
CA TYR A 59 2.12 -0.99 12.05
C TYR A 59 3.01 -1.00 10.81
N ILE A 60 2.60 -1.78 9.79
CA ILE A 60 3.35 -1.89 8.54
C ILE A 60 2.83 -0.86 7.55
N VAL A 61 3.75 -0.05 7.00
CA VAL A 61 3.40 0.95 5.99
C VAL A 61 4.13 0.69 4.67
N GLY A 62 3.45 1.02 3.58
CA GLY A 62 4.07 1.13 2.26
C GLY A 62 4.63 2.55 2.05
N VAL A 63 4.03 3.28 1.11
CA VAL A 63 4.35 4.69 0.83
C VAL A 63 3.40 5.69 1.52
N GLY A 64 2.49 5.22 2.36
CA GLY A 64 1.56 6.08 3.10
C GLY A 64 0.49 6.76 2.25
N SER A 65 0.17 6.20 1.08
CA SER A 65 -0.81 6.76 0.14
C SER A 65 -2.27 6.49 0.52
N ASN A 66 -2.52 5.55 1.43
CA ASN A 66 -3.84 5.18 1.94
C ASN A 66 -3.84 5.22 3.47
N LEU A 67 -3.15 6.20 4.04
CA LEU A 67 -2.97 6.32 5.48
C LEU A 67 -3.14 7.78 5.89
N MET A 68 -3.96 7.98 6.92
CA MET A 68 -4.03 9.22 7.67
C MET A 68 -3.65 8.93 9.13
N VAL A 69 -2.70 9.70 9.64
CA VAL A 69 -2.27 9.64 11.05
C VAL A 69 -2.89 10.83 11.77
N ARG A 70 -3.55 10.59 12.92
CA ARG A 70 -4.11 11.65 13.75
C ARG A 70 -3.01 12.48 14.41
N ASP A 71 -3.32 13.68 14.89
CA ASP A 71 -2.36 14.59 15.51
C ASP A 71 -1.71 14.02 16.77
N GLY A 72 -2.42 13.15 17.51
CA GLY A 72 -1.84 12.40 18.64
C GLY A 72 -0.78 11.36 18.24
N GLY A 73 -0.58 11.13 16.93
CA GLY A 73 0.44 10.23 16.43
C GLY A 73 0.14 8.74 16.61
N PHE A 74 1.20 7.94 16.70
CA PHE A 74 1.13 6.50 16.91
C PHE A 74 2.09 6.05 18.00
N GLU A 75 1.57 5.54 19.09
CA GLU A 75 2.33 5.03 20.23
C GLU A 75 2.92 3.63 19.97
N GLY A 76 3.76 3.53 18.95
CA GLY A 76 4.35 2.27 18.52
C GLY A 76 5.41 2.44 17.44
N LEU A 77 5.82 1.33 16.85
CA LEU A 77 6.79 1.28 15.76
C LEU A 77 6.09 1.25 14.41
N ILE A 78 6.39 2.20 13.56
CA ILE A 78 6.05 2.14 12.14
C ILE A 78 7.17 1.39 11.41
N ILE A 79 6.81 0.31 10.72
CA ILE A 79 7.75 -0.54 10.00
C ILE A 79 7.51 -0.39 8.51
N LYS A 80 8.54 -0.02 7.77
CA LYS A 80 8.56 -0.02 6.30
C LYS A 80 9.51 -1.10 5.79
N LEU A 81 9.06 -1.87 4.81
CA LEU A 81 9.91 -2.85 4.15
C LEU A 81 10.86 -2.14 3.18
N GLY A 82 12.15 -2.36 3.34
CA GLY A 82 13.21 -1.69 2.59
C GLY A 82 13.64 -2.45 1.32
N LYS A 83 14.81 -2.08 0.79
CA LYS A 83 15.29 -2.48 -0.55
C LYS A 83 15.36 -3.99 -0.80
N ASN A 84 15.58 -4.81 0.21
CA ASN A 84 15.65 -6.26 0.02
C ASN A 84 14.28 -6.91 -0.21
N PHE A 85 13.19 -6.17 0.06
CA PHE A 85 11.81 -6.56 -0.25
C PHE A 85 11.29 -5.92 -1.55
N ASN A 86 12.17 -5.30 -2.36
CA ASN A 86 11.82 -4.59 -3.61
C ASN A 86 12.26 -5.34 -4.87
N LYS A 87 12.43 -6.66 -4.79
CA LYS A 87 12.87 -7.48 -5.92
C LYS A 87 11.70 -7.96 -6.75
N ILE A 88 11.85 -7.94 -8.08
CA ILE A 88 10.93 -8.53 -9.04
C ILE A 88 11.69 -9.59 -9.81
N LYS A 89 11.11 -10.78 -9.97
CA LYS A 89 11.68 -11.89 -10.73
C LYS A 89 10.60 -12.62 -11.53
N ILE A 90 10.91 -12.95 -12.78
CA ILE A 90 10.11 -13.86 -13.59
C ILE A 90 10.67 -15.26 -13.41
N ASN A 91 9.80 -16.22 -13.16
CA ASN A 91 10.12 -17.64 -13.12
C ASN A 91 9.03 -18.40 -13.88
N LYS A 92 9.33 -18.77 -15.13
CA LYS A 92 8.33 -19.33 -16.07
C LYS A 92 7.09 -18.42 -16.13
N ASP A 93 5.92 -18.95 -15.79
CA ASP A 93 4.63 -18.25 -15.82
C ASP A 93 4.29 -17.50 -14.53
N THR A 94 5.28 -17.26 -13.69
CA THR A 94 5.08 -16.65 -12.38
C THR A 94 5.97 -15.42 -12.21
N LEU A 95 5.34 -14.30 -11.92
CA LEU A 95 5.99 -13.04 -11.55
C LEU A 95 6.04 -12.96 -10.03
N SER A 96 7.24 -13.10 -9.46
CA SER A 96 7.49 -13.05 -8.03
C SER A 96 7.92 -11.64 -7.64
N VAL A 97 7.14 -10.98 -6.78
CA VAL A 97 7.27 -9.55 -6.48
C VAL A 97 7.34 -9.33 -4.97
N GLY A 98 8.40 -8.67 -4.52
CA GLY A 98 8.55 -8.29 -3.11
C GLY A 98 7.50 -7.27 -2.67
N ALA A 99 7.05 -7.36 -1.41
CA ALA A 99 5.96 -6.54 -0.89
C ALA A 99 6.28 -5.04 -0.82
N GLY A 100 7.56 -4.67 -0.80
CA GLY A 100 8.00 -3.27 -0.83
C GLY A 100 8.10 -2.66 -2.24
N VAL A 101 7.92 -3.45 -3.30
CA VAL A 101 7.93 -2.95 -4.69
C VAL A 101 6.82 -1.93 -4.85
N LEU A 102 7.14 -0.78 -5.45
CA LEU A 102 6.14 0.23 -5.81
C LEU A 102 5.24 -0.29 -6.94
N ASP A 103 3.95 -0.04 -6.84
CA ASP A 103 2.95 -0.45 -7.83
C ASP A 103 3.34 0.03 -9.25
N VAL A 104 3.77 1.28 -9.38
CA VAL A 104 4.23 1.84 -10.66
C VAL A 104 5.48 1.12 -11.21
N ASN A 105 6.37 0.64 -10.34
CA ASN A 105 7.56 -0.11 -10.76
C ASN A 105 7.20 -1.51 -11.25
N LEU A 106 6.21 -2.15 -10.63
CA LEU A 106 5.66 -3.41 -11.14
C LEU A 106 5.05 -3.23 -12.53
N ALA A 107 4.21 -2.20 -12.72
CA ALA A 107 3.61 -1.90 -14.02
C ALA A 107 4.67 -1.61 -15.10
N LYS A 108 5.73 -0.88 -14.73
CA LYS A 108 6.86 -0.62 -15.65
C LYS A 108 7.61 -1.91 -16.01
N PHE A 109 7.92 -2.73 -15.03
CA PHE A 109 8.61 -4.01 -15.23
C PHE A 109 7.78 -4.96 -16.10
N ALA A 110 6.47 -5.05 -15.86
CA ALA A 110 5.55 -5.87 -16.64
C ALA A 110 5.51 -5.43 -18.11
N LEU A 111 5.40 -4.12 -18.39
CA LEU A 111 5.48 -3.57 -19.75
C LEU A 111 6.82 -3.94 -20.44
N GLN A 112 7.95 -3.77 -19.77
CA GLN A 112 9.27 -4.09 -20.32
C GLN A 112 9.45 -5.57 -20.68
N ASN A 113 8.63 -6.45 -20.08
CA ASN A 113 8.66 -7.89 -20.31
C ASN A 113 7.42 -8.39 -21.06
N SER A 114 6.64 -7.50 -21.69
CA SER A 114 5.41 -7.83 -22.45
C SER A 114 4.35 -8.59 -21.63
N ILE A 115 4.29 -8.37 -20.32
CA ILE A 115 3.33 -8.99 -19.40
C ILE A 115 2.15 -8.03 -19.23
N LYS A 116 0.95 -8.48 -19.64
CA LYS A 116 -0.29 -7.71 -19.55
C LYS A 116 -1.01 -7.89 -18.20
N ASP A 117 -2.07 -7.11 -18.01
CA ASP A 117 -2.97 -7.10 -16.84
C ASP A 117 -2.32 -6.54 -15.56
N PHE A 118 -1.19 -5.80 -15.69
CA PHE A 118 -0.54 -5.04 -14.62
C PHE A 118 -0.60 -3.52 -14.86
N GLU A 119 -1.21 -3.06 -15.94
CA GLU A 119 -1.26 -1.64 -16.35
C GLU A 119 -1.95 -0.77 -15.29
N PHE A 120 -2.96 -1.32 -14.60
CA PHE A 120 -3.73 -0.63 -13.57
C PHE A 120 -2.86 -0.19 -12.36
N PHE A 121 -1.80 -0.93 -12.07
CA PHE A 121 -0.84 -0.55 -11.02
C PHE A 121 -0.14 0.79 -11.32
N SER A 122 -0.06 1.21 -12.59
CA SER A 122 0.47 2.54 -12.93
C SER A 122 -0.43 3.69 -12.44
N GLY A 123 -1.70 3.40 -12.22
CA GLY A 123 -2.69 4.35 -11.70
C GLY A 123 -2.84 4.33 -10.17
N ILE A 124 -2.13 3.47 -9.45
CA ILE A 124 -2.27 3.33 -7.99
C ILE A 124 -0.95 3.72 -7.32
N PRO A 125 -0.94 4.76 -6.45
CA PRO A 125 0.23 5.05 -5.64
C PRO A 125 0.26 4.10 -4.44
N GLY A 126 1.19 3.15 -4.43
CA GLY A 126 1.23 2.15 -3.38
C GLY A 126 2.47 1.27 -3.45
N THR A 127 2.46 0.25 -2.62
CA THR A 127 3.38 -0.89 -2.67
C THR A 127 2.57 -2.18 -2.79
N ILE A 128 3.17 -3.22 -3.33
CA ILE A 128 2.52 -4.52 -3.54
C ILE A 128 1.96 -5.10 -2.23
N GLY A 129 2.65 -4.94 -1.09
CA GLY A 129 2.09 -5.36 0.20
C GLY A 129 0.79 -4.63 0.56
N GLY A 130 0.75 -3.31 0.35
CA GLY A 130 -0.45 -2.49 0.54
C GLY A 130 -1.56 -2.82 -0.47
N ALA A 131 -1.20 -3.04 -1.73
CA ALA A 131 -2.14 -3.42 -2.78
C ALA A 131 -2.83 -4.76 -2.47
N ILE A 132 -2.10 -5.74 -1.92
CA ILE A 132 -2.66 -7.03 -1.48
C ILE A 132 -3.61 -6.83 -0.28
N LYS A 133 -3.17 -6.12 0.76
CA LYS A 133 -3.97 -5.85 1.96
C LYS A 133 -5.33 -5.24 1.61
N MET A 134 -5.34 -4.33 0.63
CA MET A 134 -6.52 -3.59 0.19
C MET A 134 -7.23 -4.19 -1.02
N ASN A 135 -6.75 -5.30 -1.59
CA ASN A 135 -7.16 -5.73 -2.92
C ASN A 135 -7.28 -4.52 -3.86
N ALA A 136 -6.20 -3.75 -3.96
CA ALA A 136 -6.20 -2.50 -4.69
C ALA A 136 -6.53 -2.72 -6.17
N GLY A 137 -7.29 -1.82 -6.74
CA GLY A 137 -7.69 -1.90 -8.14
C GLY A 137 -8.28 -0.59 -8.66
N CYS A 138 -8.26 -0.42 -9.95
CA CYS A 138 -8.89 0.69 -10.67
C CYS A 138 -9.17 0.30 -12.11
N TYR A 139 -10.10 1.01 -12.73
CA TYR A 139 -10.44 0.85 -14.17
C TYR A 139 -10.74 -0.59 -14.57
N GLY A 140 -11.53 -1.30 -13.75
CA GLY A 140 -11.98 -2.67 -14.02
C GLY A 140 -10.97 -3.77 -13.71
N SER A 141 -9.81 -3.46 -13.16
CA SER A 141 -8.80 -4.44 -12.74
C SER A 141 -8.46 -4.30 -11.26
N GLN A 142 -8.06 -5.40 -10.62
CA GLN A 142 -7.68 -5.43 -9.21
C GLN A 142 -6.56 -6.44 -8.95
N THR A 143 -5.92 -6.34 -7.79
CA THR A 143 -4.78 -7.17 -7.40
C THR A 143 -5.11 -8.68 -7.44
N ALA A 144 -6.33 -9.06 -7.05
CA ALA A 144 -6.80 -10.44 -7.05
C ALA A 144 -6.80 -11.10 -8.44
N ASP A 145 -6.90 -10.33 -9.53
CA ASP A 145 -7.13 -10.91 -10.87
C ASP A 145 -5.98 -11.81 -11.32
N ASN A 146 -4.75 -11.45 -11.00
CA ASN A 146 -3.55 -12.21 -11.35
C ASN A 146 -2.81 -12.82 -10.15
N LEU A 147 -3.25 -12.58 -8.92
CA LEU A 147 -2.61 -13.10 -7.71
C LEU A 147 -2.77 -14.61 -7.63
N LYS A 148 -1.67 -15.35 -7.40
CA LYS A 148 -1.66 -16.80 -7.12
C LYS A 148 -1.58 -17.07 -5.62
N ARG A 149 -0.60 -16.49 -4.96
CA ARG A 149 -0.31 -16.68 -3.53
C ARG A 149 0.59 -15.56 -3.00
N ILE A 150 0.68 -15.47 -1.69
CA ILE A 150 1.60 -14.57 -1.01
C ILE A 150 2.46 -15.33 0.00
N LEU A 151 3.64 -14.80 0.27
CA LEU A 151 4.50 -15.22 1.37
C LEU A 151 4.30 -14.24 2.52
N VAL A 152 3.93 -14.73 3.68
CA VAL A 152 3.72 -13.91 4.88
C VAL A 152 4.60 -14.38 6.03
N ILE A 153 4.85 -13.46 6.97
CA ILE A 153 5.40 -13.77 8.29
C ILE A 153 4.37 -13.38 9.35
N ASN A 154 4.17 -14.22 10.35
CA ASN A 154 3.27 -13.95 11.47
C ASN A 154 4.04 -13.36 12.68
N LYS A 155 3.32 -12.93 13.71
CA LYS A 155 3.91 -12.39 14.95
C LYS A 155 4.87 -13.34 15.68
N LEU A 156 4.77 -14.65 15.46
CA LEU A 156 5.70 -15.65 16.00
C LEU A 156 6.95 -15.85 15.13
N GLY A 157 7.12 -15.06 14.07
CA GLY A 157 8.24 -15.17 13.13
C GLY A 157 8.16 -16.38 12.18
N LYS A 158 7.04 -17.11 12.15
CA LYS A 158 6.81 -18.22 11.22
C LYS A 158 6.44 -17.67 9.84
N ILE A 159 7.09 -18.22 8.82
CA ILE A 159 6.88 -17.85 7.42
C ILE A 159 6.08 -18.95 6.74
N LYS A 160 5.01 -18.58 6.02
CA LYS A 160 4.19 -19.49 5.23
C LYS A 160 3.65 -18.83 3.96
N TYR A 161 3.28 -19.66 2.99
CA TYR A 161 2.47 -19.23 1.87
C TYR A 161 1.00 -19.25 2.25
N LEU A 162 0.26 -18.28 1.71
CA LEU A 162 -1.21 -18.27 1.65
C LEU A 162 -1.61 -18.18 0.19
N THR A 163 -2.55 -19.00 -0.23
CA THR A 163 -3.14 -18.96 -1.57
C THR A 163 -4.07 -17.76 -1.72
N LYS A 164 -4.44 -17.43 -2.95
CA LYS A 164 -5.44 -16.38 -3.22
C LYS A 164 -6.76 -16.65 -2.49
N ASP A 165 -7.22 -17.91 -2.49
CA ASP A 165 -8.51 -18.29 -1.90
C ASP A 165 -8.52 -18.10 -0.38
N GLU A 166 -7.40 -18.41 0.29
CA GLU A 166 -7.25 -18.16 1.74
C GLU A 166 -7.29 -16.67 2.11
N LEU A 167 -7.12 -15.75 1.15
CA LEU A 167 -7.12 -14.30 1.39
C LEU A 167 -8.50 -13.65 1.35
N GLU A 168 -9.52 -14.36 0.86
CA GLU A 168 -10.89 -13.87 0.74
C GLU A 168 -10.98 -12.43 0.19
N LEU A 169 -10.24 -12.18 -0.90
CA LEU A 169 -10.13 -10.86 -1.48
C LEU A 169 -11.48 -10.34 -2.00
N LYS A 170 -11.96 -9.24 -1.42
CA LYS A 170 -13.19 -8.56 -1.80
C LYS A 170 -12.90 -7.11 -2.20
N TYR A 171 -13.93 -6.35 -2.59
CA TYR A 171 -13.78 -4.94 -2.92
C TYR A 171 -13.13 -4.16 -1.77
N ARG A 172 -11.92 -3.66 -2.01
CA ARG A 172 -11.11 -2.89 -1.04
C ARG A 172 -10.93 -3.57 0.31
N SER A 173 -10.82 -4.90 0.33
CA SER A 173 -10.55 -5.66 1.55
C SER A 173 -9.89 -7.01 1.28
N SER A 174 -9.25 -7.53 2.32
CA SER A 174 -8.76 -8.90 2.45
C SER A 174 -8.99 -9.36 3.88
N ASN A 175 -8.91 -10.67 4.14
CA ASN A 175 -8.92 -11.21 5.49
C ASN A 175 -7.54 -11.19 6.19
N LEU A 176 -6.54 -10.55 5.57
CA LEU A 176 -5.23 -10.38 6.21
C LEU A 176 -5.37 -9.57 7.50
N THR A 177 -5.06 -10.19 8.63
CA THR A 177 -4.98 -9.52 9.93
C THR A 177 -3.71 -8.66 10.02
N ASP A 178 -3.64 -7.78 11.02
CA ASP A 178 -2.44 -6.96 11.25
C ASP A 178 -1.27 -7.78 11.83
N GLU A 179 -1.54 -9.02 12.23
CA GLU A 179 -0.52 -9.99 12.67
C GLU A 179 0.25 -10.66 11.51
N LEU A 180 -0.23 -10.49 10.28
CA LEU A 180 0.37 -11.08 9.08
C LEU A 180 1.03 -9.98 8.23
N ILE A 181 2.33 -10.08 8.06
CA ILE A 181 3.11 -9.15 7.23
C ILE A 181 3.42 -9.83 5.90
N VAL A 182 2.98 -9.22 4.81
CA VAL A 182 3.30 -9.70 3.46
C VAL A 182 4.76 -9.42 3.15
N LEU A 183 5.50 -10.44 2.75
CA LEU A 183 6.91 -10.35 2.35
C LEU A 183 7.06 -10.34 0.83
N LYS A 184 6.23 -11.10 0.13
CA LYS A 184 6.29 -11.32 -1.32
C LYS A 184 4.94 -11.80 -1.85
N ALA A 185 4.66 -11.53 -3.11
CA ALA A 185 3.54 -12.07 -3.86
C ALA A 185 4.02 -12.79 -5.12
N ASP A 186 3.32 -13.85 -5.50
CA ASP A 186 3.48 -14.56 -6.76
C ASP A 186 2.21 -14.34 -7.60
N PHE A 187 2.38 -13.76 -8.80
CA PHE A 187 1.31 -13.48 -9.78
C PHE A 187 1.47 -14.36 -11.01
N SER A 188 0.36 -14.63 -11.71
CA SER A 188 0.39 -15.26 -13.03
C SER A 188 0.87 -14.27 -14.10
N CYS A 189 1.67 -14.75 -15.05
CA CYS A 189 2.05 -13.98 -16.25
C CYS A 189 1.12 -14.32 -17.40
N LYS A 190 0.60 -13.29 -18.05
CA LYS A 190 -0.05 -13.36 -19.37
C LYS A 190 0.67 -12.38 -20.28
N TYR A 191 0.97 -12.79 -21.50
CA TYR A 191 1.75 -11.96 -22.41
C TYR A 191 0.85 -11.30 -23.48
N SER A 192 1.26 -10.12 -23.93
CA SER A 192 0.64 -9.38 -25.02
C SER A 192 1.65 -8.50 -25.73
N SER A 193 1.23 -7.85 -26.80
CA SER A 193 2.09 -6.88 -27.50
C SER A 193 2.38 -5.66 -26.60
N ALA A 194 3.58 -5.10 -26.74
CA ALA A 194 3.92 -3.86 -26.01
C ALA A 194 2.96 -2.71 -26.37
N SER A 195 2.47 -2.64 -27.61
CA SER A 195 1.51 -1.63 -28.07
C SER A 195 0.19 -1.68 -27.29
N GLU A 196 -0.41 -2.88 -27.13
CA GLU A 196 -1.65 -3.08 -26.37
C GLU A 196 -1.48 -2.66 -24.88
N ILE A 197 -0.36 -3.04 -24.27
CA ILE A 197 -0.07 -2.68 -22.89
C ILE A 197 0.11 -1.16 -22.74
N ILE A 198 0.83 -0.51 -23.67
CA ILE A 198 1.03 0.94 -23.68
C ILE A 198 -0.29 1.68 -23.85
N GLU A 199 -1.15 1.24 -24.79
CA GLU A 199 -2.46 1.85 -25.03
C GLU A 199 -3.31 1.83 -23.76
N LYS A 200 -3.45 0.67 -23.11
CA LYS A 200 -4.20 0.52 -21.86
C LYS A 200 -3.63 1.37 -20.73
N LYS A 201 -2.30 1.40 -20.58
CA LYS A 201 -1.63 2.27 -19.60
C LYS A 201 -1.90 3.76 -19.87
N ASN A 202 -1.83 4.21 -21.13
CA ASN A 202 -2.10 5.60 -21.51
C ASN A 202 -3.57 5.96 -21.25
N TYR A 203 -4.52 5.08 -21.57
CA TYR A 203 -5.92 5.26 -21.22
C TYR A 203 -6.12 5.47 -19.72
N ILE A 204 -5.52 4.62 -18.86
CA ILE A 204 -5.59 4.74 -17.41
C ILE A 204 -5.01 6.10 -16.94
N LYS A 205 -3.87 6.50 -17.49
CA LYS A 205 -3.22 7.77 -17.17
C LYS A 205 -4.14 8.96 -17.49
N LEU A 206 -4.67 9.03 -18.70
CA LEU A 206 -5.55 10.13 -19.15
C LEU A 206 -6.82 10.20 -18.29
N LYS A 207 -7.47 9.07 -18.04
CA LYS A 207 -8.66 8.99 -17.17
C LYS A 207 -8.39 9.50 -15.78
N ARG A 208 -7.23 9.15 -15.20
CA ARG A 208 -6.86 9.57 -13.87
C ARG A 208 -6.56 11.07 -13.81
N GLU A 209 -5.79 11.59 -14.76
CA GLU A 209 -5.44 13.00 -14.85
C GLU A 209 -6.67 13.91 -15.01
N SER A 210 -7.69 13.43 -15.74
CA SER A 210 -8.93 14.19 -15.96
C SER A 210 -9.92 14.13 -14.79
N SER A 211 -9.81 13.14 -13.89
CA SER A 211 -10.86 12.88 -12.88
C SER A 211 -10.38 12.94 -11.42
N GLN A 212 -9.08 13.05 -11.16
CA GLN A 212 -8.54 13.01 -9.80
C GLN A 212 -7.58 14.16 -9.52
N PRO A 213 -7.53 14.70 -8.29
CA PRO A 213 -6.64 15.77 -7.88
C PRO A 213 -5.21 15.24 -7.64
N ILE A 214 -4.56 14.71 -8.69
CA ILE A 214 -3.28 13.97 -8.60
C ILE A 214 -2.09 14.84 -8.13
N LYS A 215 -2.23 16.17 -8.16
CA LYS A 215 -1.20 17.13 -7.73
C LYS A 215 -1.36 17.54 -6.26
N GLU A 216 -2.50 17.20 -5.66
CA GLU A 216 -2.83 17.60 -4.31
C GLU A 216 -2.34 16.59 -3.26
N LYS A 217 -2.15 17.07 -2.04
CA LYS A 217 -1.85 16.23 -0.88
C LYS A 217 -3.13 15.51 -0.46
N THR A 218 -3.20 14.21 -0.66
CA THR A 218 -4.40 13.44 -0.38
C THR A 218 -4.05 11.98 -0.10
N SER A 219 -4.92 11.27 0.61
CA SER A 219 -4.82 9.82 0.82
C SER A 219 -5.67 9.01 -0.18
N GLY A 220 -6.12 9.62 -1.29
CA GLY A 220 -7.00 9.00 -2.26
C GLY A 220 -8.48 9.10 -1.90
N SER A 221 -9.30 8.21 -2.44
CA SER A 221 -10.73 8.16 -2.13
C SER A 221 -10.96 7.84 -0.64
N THR A 222 -11.63 8.72 0.06
CA THR A 222 -11.86 8.65 1.50
C THR A 222 -12.86 7.54 1.88
N PHE A 223 -13.92 7.40 1.07
CA PHE A 223 -14.98 6.43 1.32
C PHE A 223 -15.00 5.32 0.27
N LYS A 224 -15.36 4.11 0.69
CA LYS A 224 -15.70 3.02 -0.24
C LYS A 224 -17.00 3.36 -0.96
N ASN A 225 -17.13 2.93 -2.22
CA ASN A 225 -18.40 3.00 -2.91
C ASN A 225 -19.39 2.02 -2.28
N PRO A 226 -20.63 2.45 -1.96
CA PRO A 226 -21.69 1.52 -1.57
C PRO A 226 -22.15 0.68 -2.78
N PRO A 227 -22.87 -0.43 -2.56
CA PRO A 227 -23.38 -1.24 -3.63
C PRO A 227 -24.27 -0.44 -4.59
N GLY A 228 -23.93 -0.48 -5.89
CA GLY A 228 -24.72 0.16 -6.95
C GLY A 228 -24.56 1.68 -7.09
N GLU A 229 -23.77 2.34 -6.21
CA GLU A 229 -23.59 3.79 -6.22
C GLU A 229 -22.13 4.20 -6.09
N TYR A 230 -21.85 5.47 -6.35
CA TYR A 230 -20.52 6.07 -6.20
C TYR A 230 -20.51 7.05 -5.03
N ALA A 231 -19.61 6.85 -4.06
CA ALA A 231 -19.46 7.74 -2.91
C ALA A 231 -19.24 9.21 -3.34
N ALA A 232 -18.47 9.45 -4.40
CA ALA A 232 -18.27 10.79 -4.94
C ALA A 232 -19.58 11.47 -5.37
N ALA A 233 -20.48 10.73 -6.03
CA ALA A 233 -21.77 11.24 -6.46
C ALA A 233 -22.69 11.56 -5.27
N LEU A 234 -22.68 10.71 -4.24
CA LEU A 234 -23.44 10.93 -3.01
C LEU A 234 -22.96 12.16 -2.24
N ILE A 235 -21.63 12.35 -2.13
CA ILE A 235 -21.03 13.52 -1.48
C ILE A 235 -21.37 14.80 -2.26
N GLU A 236 -21.36 14.75 -3.58
CA GLU A 236 -21.73 15.88 -4.45
C GLU A 236 -23.22 16.21 -4.32
N LYS A 237 -24.11 15.19 -4.32
CA LYS A 237 -25.56 15.34 -4.10
C LYS A 237 -25.88 15.93 -2.73
N ALA A 238 -25.07 15.61 -1.71
CA ALA A 238 -25.19 16.19 -0.37
C ALA A 238 -24.69 17.63 -0.26
N GLY A 239 -24.24 18.26 -1.37
CA GLY A 239 -23.73 19.64 -1.37
C GLY A 239 -22.34 19.81 -0.73
N CYS A 240 -21.61 18.71 -0.47
CA CYS A 240 -20.35 18.76 0.24
C CYS A 240 -19.12 19.04 -0.67
N LYS A 241 -19.29 19.08 -2.00
CA LYS A 241 -18.20 19.40 -2.93
C LYS A 241 -17.62 20.78 -2.66
N GLY A 242 -16.31 20.88 -2.46
CA GLY A 242 -15.65 22.15 -2.11
C GLY A 242 -15.82 22.60 -0.66
N MET A 243 -16.53 21.84 0.19
CA MET A 243 -16.66 22.16 1.62
C MET A 243 -15.28 22.24 2.27
N LYS A 244 -15.11 23.20 3.17
CA LYS A 244 -13.83 23.45 3.88
C LYS A 244 -14.03 23.35 5.39
N ASN A 245 -12.98 22.86 6.08
CA ASN A 245 -12.85 22.94 7.52
C ASN A 245 -11.36 23.14 7.87
N GLY A 246 -11.01 24.36 8.29
CA GLY A 246 -9.63 24.79 8.41
C GLY A 246 -8.93 24.72 7.05
N ASP A 247 -7.77 24.07 7.00
CA ASP A 247 -6.96 23.90 5.78
C ASP A 247 -7.41 22.69 4.93
N ALA A 248 -8.28 21.83 5.47
CA ALA A 248 -8.79 20.67 4.74
C ALA A 248 -10.01 21.02 3.90
N SER A 249 -10.09 20.46 2.69
CA SER A 249 -11.27 20.66 1.85
C SER A 249 -11.64 19.41 1.05
N VAL A 250 -12.92 19.31 0.72
CA VAL A 250 -13.43 18.35 -0.27
C VAL A 250 -13.05 18.85 -1.66
N SER A 251 -12.32 18.04 -2.42
CA SER A 251 -11.84 18.42 -3.74
C SER A 251 -12.98 18.81 -4.69
N ILE A 252 -12.78 19.91 -5.42
CA ILE A 252 -13.70 20.33 -6.48
C ILE A 252 -13.57 19.48 -7.76
N ILE A 253 -12.47 18.71 -7.92
CA ILE A 253 -12.25 17.82 -9.05
C ILE A 253 -12.95 16.48 -8.80
N HIS A 254 -12.84 15.95 -7.56
CA HIS A 254 -13.40 14.63 -7.21
C HIS A 254 -13.88 14.62 -5.76
N SER A 255 -15.19 14.62 -5.55
CA SER A 255 -15.82 14.83 -4.24
C SER A 255 -15.48 13.79 -3.17
N ASN A 256 -14.97 12.61 -3.55
CA ASN A 256 -14.51 11.59 -2.60
C ASN A 256 -13.03 11.74 -2.19
N PHE A 257 -12.41 12.88 -2.52
CA PHE A 257 -11.04 13.21 -2.10
C PHE A 257 -11.06 14.38 -1.14
N ILE A 258 -10.39 14.22 -0.01
CA ILE A 258 -10.03 15.30 0.91
C ILE A 258 -8.60 15.73 0.59
N ILE A 259 -8.40 17.02 0.46
CA ILE A 259 -7.12 17.65 0.09
C ILE A 259 -6.76 18.73 1.10
#